data_59b23c402191047fa353165116dcd488
#
_entry.id   59b23c402191047fa353165116dcd488
#
_cell.length_a   1.000
_cell.length_b   1.000
_cell.length_c   1.000
_cell.angle_alpha   90.00
_cell.angle_beta   90.00
_cell.angle_gamma   90.00
#
_symmetry.space_group_name_H-M   'P 1'
#
loop_
_entity.id
_entity.type
_entity.pdbx_description
1 polymer ?
#
loop_
_entity_poly.entity_id
_entity_poly.type
_entity_poly.pdbx_seq_one_letter_code
_entity_poly.pdbx_strand_id
1 'polypeptide(L)'
;TSTFAQTENCNSNSSISHEAVRAGNFKDAYAPCMAVLKDCPTLRYYTFTDAQKILVGFLSQIKDRNSADYKKYFDELMDVYDLRMKYIPEFIGKGMKGVPSVADALGAKAVDYLQFAPAPDLNTAYNWLKESVHAEKGGSKGAVLHYFLDTSMQKVKADDNHTDQFFQDYIDASKYADDALAAETKEAKKANLQA
;
A
#
# COMPACT_ATOMS: atom_id res chain seq x y z
N THR A 1 -35.52 -6.51 5.97
CA THR A 1 -35.56 -5.85 4.64
C THR A 1 -34.40 -4.93 4.39
N SER A 2 -33.89 -4.21 5.41
CA SER A 2 -32.76 -3.25 5.27
C SER A 2 -31.44 -3.94 4.93
N THR A 3 -31.13 -5.06 5.56
CA THR A 3 -29.85 -5.80 5.37
C THR A 3 -29.69 -6.43 3.99
N PHE A 4 -30.78 -6.93 3.39
CA PHE A 4 -30.73 -7.55 2.05
C PHE A 4 -30.45 -6.50 0.96
N ALA A 5 -31.18 -5.38 1.00
CA ALA A 5 -30.98 -4.27 0.05
C ALA A 5 -29.56 -3.64 0.18
N GLN A 6 -29.03 -3.54 1.40
CA GLN A 6 -27.67 -3.06 1.63
C GLN A 6 -26.62 -4.01 1.03
N THR A 7 -26.78 -5.32 1.19
CA THR A 7 -25.89 -6.32 0.62
C THR A 7 -25.92 -6.29 -0.91
N GLU A 8 -27.10 -6.12 -1.52
CA GLU A 8 -27.26 -6.02 -2.96
C GLU A 8 -26.58 -4.77 -3.52
N ASN A 9 -26.74 -3.61 -2.85
CA ASN A 9 -26.04 -2.37 -3.20
C ASN A 9 -24.52 -2.51 -3.07
N CYS A 10 -24.01 -3.19 -2.04
CA CYS A 10 -22.59 -3.45 -1.87
C CYS A 10 -22.01 -4.29 -3.02
N ASN A 11 -22.68 -5.36 -3.40
CA ASN A 11 -22.24 -6.21 -4.52
C ASN A 11 -22.27 -5.46 -5.85
N SER A 12 -23.31 -4.69 -6.11
CA SER A 12 -23.44 -3.87 -7.32
C SER A 12 -22.33 -2.82 -7.40
N ASN A 13 -22.14 -2.03 -6.34
CA ASN A 13 -21.10 -1.01 -6.28
C ASN A 13 -19.71 -1.60 -6.41
N SER A 14 -19.45 -2.76 -5.77
CA SER A 14 -18.16 -3.46 -5.90
C SER A 14 -17.86 -3.87 -7.34
N SER A 15 -18.85 -4.40 -8.06
CA SER A 15 -18.68 -4.80 -9.45
C SER A 15 -18.49 -3.60 -10.37
N ILE A 16 -19.33 -2.57 -10.22
CA ILE A 16 -19.26 -1.34 -11.04
C ILE A 16 -17.90 -0.66 -10.86
N SER A 17 -17.46 -0.46 -9.60
CA SER A 17 -16.18 0.19 -9.35
C SER A 17 -15.00 -0.61 -9.89
N HIS A 18 -14.99 -1.92 -9.69
CA HIS A 18 -13.90 -2.78 -10.15
C HIS A 18 -13.76 -2.78 -11.67
N GLU A 19 -14.86 -2.92 -12.41
CA GLU A 19 -14.86 -2.87 -13.86
C GLU A 19 -14.43 -1.48 -14.38
N ALA A 20 -14.88 -0.40 -13.74
CA ALA A 20 -14.46 0.95 -14.11
C ALA A 20 -12.95 1.17 -13.86
N VAL A 21 -12.38 0.64 -12.76
CA VAL A 21 -10.92 0.68 -12.50
C VAL A 21 -10.17 -0.11 -13.57
N ARG A 22 -10.64 -1.30 -13.93
CA ARG A 22 -10.02 -2.11 -15.00
C ARG A 22 -10.03 -1.40 -16.35
N ALA A 23 -11.07 -0.61 -16.63
CA ALA A 23 -11.18 0.22 -17.82
C ALA A 23 -10.37 1.54 -17.73
N GLY A 24 -9.72 1.84 -16.59
CA GLY A 24 -9.01 3.10 -16.35
C GLY A 24 -9.94 4.30 -16.13
N ASN A 25 -11.23 4.07 -15.92
CA ASN A 25 -12.22 5.12 -15.69
C ASN A 25 -12.36 5.40 -14.18
N PHE A 26 -11.37 6.08 -13.61
CA PHE A 26 -11.32 6.35 -12.17
C PHE A 26 -12.43 7.28 -11.68
N LYS A 27 -12.89 8.19 -12.54
CA LYS A 27 -13.97 9.12 -12.18
C LYS A 27 -15.27 8.39 -11.86
N ASP A 28 -15.66 7.43 -12.70
CA ASP A 28 -16.89 6.66 -12.50
C ASP A 28 -16.71 5.58 -11.42
N ALA A 29 -15.46 5.12 -11.21
CA ALA A 29 -15.14 4.14 -10.18
C ALA A 29 -15.18 4.70 -8.75
N TYR A 30 -14.91 5.99 -8.57
CA TYR A 30 -14.67 6.58 -7.25
C TYR A 30 -15.87 6.47 -6.30
N ALA A 31 -17.03 6.99 -6.68
CA ALA A 31 -18.18 7.02 -5.79
C ALA A 31 -18.66 5.61 -5.36
N PRO A 32 -18.83 4.63 -6.28
CA PRO A 32 -19.21 3.28 -5.87
C PRO A 32 -18.12 2.57 -5.06
N CYS A 33 -16.82 2.82 -5.33
CA CYS A 33 -15.72 2.25 -4.54
C CYS A 33 -15.75 2.75 -3.09
N MET A 34 -15.88 4.07 -2.90
CA MET A 34 -15.93 4.67 -1.55
C MET A 34 -17.18 4.23 -0.79
N ALA A 35 -18.30 4.02 -1.47
CA ALA A 35 -19.51 3.47 -0.86
C ALA A 35 -19.30 2.05 -0.32
N VAL A 36 -18.59 1.18 -1.06
CA VAL A 36 -18.24 -0.18 -0.58
C VAL A 36 -17.33 -0.11 0.64
N LEU A 37 -16.30 0.75 0.63
CA LEU A 37 -15.40 0.89 1.78
C LEU A 37 -16.12 1.39 3.03
N LYS A 38 -17.12 2.24 2.87
CA LYS A 38 -17.92 2.78 3.96
C LYS A 38 -18.90 1.75 4.54
N ASP A 39 -19.66 1.09 3.67
CA ASP A 39 -20.84 0.31 4.08
C ASP A 39 -20.54 -1.18 4.24
N CYS A 40 -19.54 -1.72 3.53
CA CYS A 40 -19.20 -3.14 3.48
C CYS A 40 -17.71 -3.40 3.20
N PRO A 41 -16.81 -2.86 4.05
CA PRO A 41 -15.35 -2.87 3.81
C PRO A 41 -14.74 -4.28 3.72
N THR A 42 -15.40 -5.28 4.25
CA THR A 42 -14.92 -6.68 4.24
C THR A 42 -15.52 -7.54 3.14
N LEU A 43 -16.22 -6.92 2.18
CA LEU A 43 -16.86 -7.64 1.06
C LEU A 43 -15.82 -8.23 0.10
N ARG A 44 -14.86 -7.41 -0.35
CA ARG A 44 -13.82 -7.78 -1.31
C ARG A 44 -12.51 -7.06 -0.99
N TYR A 45 -11.43 -7.81 -0.88
CA TYR A 45 -10.11 -7.21 -0.60
C TYR A 45 -9.66 -6.26 -1.71
N TYR A 46 -9.93 -6.57 -2.97
CA TYR A 46 -9.53 -5.72 -4.10
C TYR A 46 -10.11 -4.30 -4.04
N THR A 47 -11.18 -4.06 -3.29
CA THR A 47 -11.74 -2.71 -3.13
C THR A 47 -10.71 -1.73 -2.57
N PHE A 48 -9.84 -2.18 -1.66
CA PHE A 48 -8.75 -1.33 -1.12
C PHE A 48 -7.69 -1.01 -2.17
N THR A 49 -7.32 -1.97 -2.99
CA THR A 49 -6.33 -1.75 -4.05
C THR A 49 -6.90 -0.91 -5.19
N ASP A 50 -8.18 -1.04 -5.48
CA ASP A 50 -8.89 -0.20 -6.45
C ASP A 50 -9.01 1.24 -5.94
N ALA A 51 -9.37 1.47 -4.68
CA ALA A 51 -9.41 2.79 -4.06
C ALA A 51 -8.03 3.48 -4.11
N GLN A 52 -6.96 2.75 -3.81
CA GLN A 52 -5.58 3.26 -3.97
C GLN A 52 -5.31 3.72 -5.41
N LYS A 53 -5.61 2.89 -6.41
CA LYS A 53 -5.40 3.23 -7.82
C LYS A 53 -6.18 4.48 -8.25
N ILE A 54 -7.44 4.58 -7.82
CA ILE A 54 -8.31 5.72 -8.12
C ILE A 54 -7.70 7.00 -7.53
N LEU A 55 -7.37 6.99 -6.24
CA LEU A 55 -6.87 8.16 -5.52
C LEU A 55 -5.48 8.59 -6.01
N VAL A 56 -4.57 7.64 -6.26
CA VAL A 56 -3.28 7.92 -6.89
C VAL A 56 -3.46 8.49 -8.29
N GLY A 57 -4.42 7.98 -9.06
CA GLY A 57 -4.77 8.52 -10.37
C GLY A 57 -5.22 9.97 -10.31
N PHE A 58 -6.08 10.34 -9.33
CA PHE A 58 -6.50 11.72 -9.13
C PHE A 58 -5.36 12.63 -8.70
N LEU A 59 -4.57 12.21 -7.70
CA LEU A 59 -3.42 12.96 -7.21
C LEU A 59 -2.39 13.23 -8.29
N SER A 60 -2.17 12.26 -9.19
CA SER A 60 -1.21 12.41 -10.30
C SER A 60 -1.64 13.44 -11.35
N GLN A 61 -2.93 13.77 -11.43
CA GLN A 61 -3.47 14.73 -12.38
C GLN A 61 -3.53 16.16 -11.82
N ILE A 62 -3.51 16.34 -10.49
CA ILE A 62 -3.59 17.62 -9.84
C ILE A 62 -2.19 18.20 -9.66
N LYS A 63 -1.91 19.33 -10.34
CA LYS A 63 -0.58 19.97 -10.29
C LYS A 63 -0.33 20.70 -8.97
N ASP A 64 -1.34 21.36 -8.43
CA ASP A 64 -1.23 22.11 -7.17
C ASP A 64 -1.49 21.20 -5.97
N ARG A 65 -0.41 20.77 -5.33
CA ARG A 65 -0.47 19.93 -4.12
C ARG A 65 -1.05 20.63 -2.88
N ASN A 66 -1.18 21.95 -2.93
CA ASN A 66 -1.78 22.74 -1.85
C ASN A 66 -3.28 22.99 -2.04
N SER A 67 -3.84 22.60 -3.19
CA SER A 67 -5.27 22.72 -3.44
C SER A 67 -6.10 21.88 -2.46
N ALA A 68 -7.35 22.31 -2.23
CA ALA A 68 -8.28 21.59 -1.36
C ALA A 68 -8.57 20.18 -1.87
N ASP A 69 -8.72 20.02 -3.18
CA ASP A 69 -8.99 18.71 -3.80
C ASP A 69 -7.79 17.75 -3.63
N TYR A 70 -6.55 18.25 -3.81
CA TYR A 70 -5.36 17.43 -3.60
C TYR A 70 -5.28 16.94 -2.16
N LYS A 71 -5.43 17.84 -1.19
CA LYS A 71 -5.40 17.49 0.24
C LYS A 71 -6.49 16.49 0.59
N LYS A 72 -7.71 16.68 0.08
CA LYS A 72 -8.82 15.74 0.27
C LYS A 72 -8.47 14.35 -0.22
N TYR A 73 -8.00 14.20 -1.46
CA TYR A 73 -7.68 12.88 -2.02
C TYR A 73 -6.46 12.25 -1.36
N PHE A 74 -5.50 13.05 -0.91
CA PHE A 74 -4.37 12.56 -0.14
C PHE A 74 -4.81 12.03 1.24
N ASP A 75 -5.65 12.76 1.97
CA ASP A 75 -6.18 12.31 3.26
C ASP A 75 -7.00 11.03 3.09
N GLU A 76 -7.86 10.96 2.07
CA GLU A 76 -8.61 9.74 1.74
C GLU A 76 -7.69 8.55 1.40
N LEU A 77 -6.56 8.77 0.70
CA LEU A 77 -5.58 7.73 0.42
C LEU A 77 -4.96 7.18 1.71
N MET A 78 -4.61 8.03 2.65
CA MET A 78 -4.09 7.61 3.95
C MET A 78 -5.15 6.86 4.77
N ASP A 79 -6.39 7.33 4.77
CA ASP A 79 -7.53 6.67 5.43
C ASP A 79 -7.81 5.28 4.82
N VAL A 80 -7.72 5.14 3.50
CA VAL A 80 -7.85 3.85 2.81
C VAL A 80 -6.78 2.85 3.27
N TYR A 81 -5.53 3.29 3.44
CA TYR A 81 -4.49 2.43 3.98
C TYR A 81 -4.75 2.01 5.42
N ASP A 82 -5.20 2.94 6.27
CA ASP A 82 -5.51 2.64 7.67
C ASP A 82 -6.67 1.66 7.79
N LEU A 83 -7.70 1.86 6.97
CA LEU A 83 -8.83 0.96 6.89
C LEU A 83 -8.42 -0.43 6.35
N ARG A 84 -7.57 -0.47 5.33
CA ARG A 84 -7.01 -1.70 4.78
C ARG A 84 -6.24 -2.49 5.83
N MET A 85 -5.33 -1.85 6.55
CA MET A 85 -4.56 -2.49 7.62
C MET A 85 -5.46 -3.02 8.74
N LYS A 86 -6.51 -2.28 9.09
CA LYS A 86 -7.50 -2.70 10.08
C LYS A 86 -8.21 -4.01 9.69
N TYR A 87 -8.55 -4.19 8.41
CA TYR A 87 -9.36 -5.33 7.96
C TYR A 87 -8.55 -6.50 7.37
N ILE A 88 -7.26 -6.35 7.11
CA ILE A 88 -6.39 -7.45 6.65
C ILE A 88 -6.52 -8.70 7.54
N PRO A 89 -6.47 -8.62 8.88
CA PRO A 89 -6.62 -9.81 9.73
C PRO A 89 -7.95 -10.55 9.53
N GLU A 90 -9.05 -9.83 9.27
CA GLU A 90 -10.35 -10.43 9.01
C GLU A 90 -10.37 -11.21 7.68
N PHE A 91 -9.80 -10.64 6.62
CA PHE A 91 -9.67 -11.34 5.33
C PHE A 91 -8.83 -12.61 5.44
N ILE A 92 -7.71 -12.53 6.15
CA ILE A 92 -6.85 -13.68 6.42
C ILE A 92 -7.60 -14.74 7.24
N GLY A 93 -8.33 -14.31 8.27
CA GLY A 93 -9.15 -15.20 9.12
C GLY A 93 -10.26 -15.92 8.35
N LYS A 94 -10.79 -15.31 7.29
CA LYS A 94 -11.74 -15.93 6.35
C LYS A 94 -11.08 -16.89 5.34
N GLY A 95 -9.75 -17.08 5.41
CA GLY A 95 -9.00 -17.95 4.51
C GLY A 95 -8.82 -17.37 3.10
N MET A 96 -8.96 -16.07 2.90
CA MET A 96 -8.78 -15.44 1.61
C MET A 96 -7.30 -15.48 1.21
N LYS A 97 -7.01 -16.08 0.05
CA LYS A 97 -5.64 -16.17 -0.48
C LYS A 97 -5.21 -14.86 -1.14
N GLY A 98 -3.90 -14.59 -1.09
CA GLY A 98 -3.32 -13.43 -1.77
C GLY A 98 -3.53 -12.09 -1.03
N VAL A 99 -4.04 -12.13 0.19
CA VAL A 99 -4.11 -10.94 1.06
C VAL A 99 -2.73 -10.74 1.67
N PRO A 100 -2.11 -9.56 1.50
CA PRO A 100 -0.80 -9.28 2.07
C PRO A 100 -0.88 -9.12 3.60
N SER A 101 0.27 -9.07 4.24
CA SER A 101 0.37 -8.74 5.67
C SER A 101 0.03 -7.26 5.93
N VAL A 102 -0.24 -6.94 7.19
CA VAL A 102 -0.37 -5.54 7.64
C VAL A 102 0.93 -4.76 7.39
N ALA A 103 2.08 -5.40 7.61
CA ALA A 103 3.38 -4.78 7.41
C ALA A 103 3.67 -4.48 5.92
N ASP A 104 3.27 -5.34 5.00
CA ASP A 104 3.34 -5.05 3.55
C ASP A 104 2.47 -3.83 3.19
N ALA A 105 1.25 -3.76 3.73
CA ALA A 105 0.37 -2.61 3.51
C ALA A 105 0.95 -1.31 4.10
N LEU A 106 1.62 -1.38 5.26
CA LEU A 106 2.30 -0.24 5.88
C LEU A 106 3.46 0.26 5.02
N GLY A 107 4.24 -0.65 4.43
CA GLY A 107 5.30 -0.30 3.49
C GLY A 107 4.76 0.43 2.25
N ALA A 108 3.66 -0.07 1.68
CA ALA A 108 2.98 0.58 0.56
C ALA A 108 2.44 1.97 0.94
N LYS A 109 1.85 2.12 2.15
CA LYS A 109 1.43 3.41 2.70
C LYS A 109 2.58 4.40 2.76
N ALA A 110 3.74 3.97 3.27
CA ALA A 110 4.91 4.82 3.39
C ALA A 110 5.44 5.31 2.03
N VAL A 111 5.45 4.43 1.03
CA VAL A 111 5.86 4.78 -0.34
C VAL A 111 4.91 5.82 -0.95
N ASP A 112 3.61 5.60 -0.88
CA ASP A 112 2.62 6.56 -1.40
C ASP A 112 2.64 7.87 -0.60
N TYR A 113 2.85 7.82 0.72
CA TYR A 113 3.02 9.01 1.55
C TYR A 113 4.21 9.86 1.07
N LEU A 114 5.36 9.26 0.84
CA LEU A 114 6.54 9.98 0.34
C LEU A 114 6.33 10.58 -1.05
N GLN A 115 5.58 9.90 -1.91
CA GLN A 115 5.33 10.36 -3.27
C GLN A 115 4.28 11.47 -3.35
N PHE A 116 3.24 11.40 -2.52
CA PHE A 116 2.05 12.24 -2.67
C PHE A 116 1.80 13.22 -1.52
N ALA A 117 2.40 13.06 -0.33
CA ALA A 117 2.19 14.05 0.73
C ALA A 117 2.64 15.44 0.28
N PRO A 118 1.84 16.49 0.54
CA PRO A 118 2.23 17.88 0.22
C PRO A 118 3.54 18.30 0.90
N ALA A 119 3.74 17.83 2.15
CA ALA A 119 4.93 18.07 2.95
C ALA A 119 5.23 16.81 3.78
N PRO A 120 5.90 15.80 3.20
CA PRO A 120 6.17 14.55 3.91
C PRO A 120 7.11 14.76 5.09
N ASP A 121 6.75 14.20 6.25
CA ASP A 121 7.64 14.11 7.41
C ASP A 121 8.58 12.90 7.25
N LEU A 122 9.88 13.18 7.23
CA LEU A 122 10.91 12.15 7.01
C LEU A 122 10.91 11.09 8.10
N ASN A 123 10.73 11.48 9.37
CA ASN A 123 10.75 10.54 10.48
C ASN A 123 9.54 9.62 10.45
N THR A 124 8.36 10.13 10.15
CA THR A 124 7.14 9.33 9.98
C THR A 124 7.32 8.27 8.89
N ALA A 125 7.77 8.67 7.72
CA ALA A 125 8.00 7.76 6.60
C ALA A 125 9.07 6.70 6.93
N TYR A 126 10.21 7.12 7.49
CA TYR A 126 11.28 6.22 7.89
C TYR A 126 10.80 5.17 8.91
N ASN A 127 10.06 5.58 9.93
CA ASN A 127 9.56 4.66 10.95
C ASN A 127 8.59 3.62 10.37
N TRP A 128 7.67 4.02 9.49
CA TRP A 128 6.77 3.08 8.80
C TRP A 128 7.54 2.09 7.91
N LEU A 129 8.52 2.59 7.15
CA LEU A 129 9.35 1.75 6.29
C LEU A 129 10.19 0.77 7.12
N LYS A 130 10.80 1.24 8.20
CA LYS A 130 11.58 0.40 9.12
C LYS A 130 10.73 -0.72 9.71
N GLU A 131 9.55 -0.40 10.21
CA GLU A 131 8.60 -1.38 10.74
C GLU A 131 8.22 -2.42 9.68
N SER A 132 7.88 -1.96 8.47
CA SER A 132 7.52 -2.84 7.36
C SER A 132 8.66 -3.80 6.97
N VAL A 133 9.87 -3.28 6.73
CA VAL A 133 10.99 -4.12 6.25
C VAL A 133 11.47 -5.11 7.30
N HIS A 134 11.44 -4.75 8.58
CA HIS A 134 11.83 -5.66 9.66
C HIS A 134 10.79 -6.77 9.92
N ALA A 135 9.52 -6.51 9.63
CA ALA A 135 8.48 -7.54 9.70
C ALA A 135 8.49 -8.46 8.48
N GLU A 136 8.59 -7.89 7.27
CA GLU A 136 8.54 -8.64 6.00
C GLU A 136 9.88 -9.29 5.62
N LYS A 137 11.01 -8.71 6.02
CA LYS A 137 12.37 -9.21 5.72
C LYS A 137 12.55 -9.49 4.22
N GLY A 138 12.90 -10.73 3.85
CA GLY A 138 13.02 -11.17 2.46
C GLY A 138 11.70 -11.13 1.65
N GLY A 139 10.55 -10.96 2.30
CA GLY A 139 9.26 -10.69 1.66
C GLY A 139 9.03 -9.23 1.30
N SER A 140 9.93 -8.32 1.71
CA SER A 140 9.80 -6.89 1.41
C SER A 140 9.85 -6.62 -0.09
N LYS A 141 8.97 -5.73 -0.56
CA LYS A 141 8.99 -5.28 -1.95
C LYS A 141 10.20 -4.40 -2.23
N GLY A 142 10.79 -4.50 -3.42
CA GLY A 142 11.97 -3.74 -3.80
C GLY A 142 11.80 -2.23 -3.63
N ALA A 143 10.64 -1.68 -3.97
CA ALA A 143 10.34 -0.27 -3.76
C ALA A 143 10.38 0.12 -2.26
N VAL A 144 9.87 -0.74 -1.37
CA VAL A 144 9.88 -0.48 0.07
C VAL A 144 11.31 -0.49 0.63
N LEU A 145 12.15 -1.45 0.21
CA LEU A 145 13.57 -1.49 0.57
C LEU A 145 14.32 -0.25 0.05
N HIS A 146 14.05 0.17 -1.18
CA HIS A 146 14.65 1.36 -1.77
C HIS A 146 14.31 2.62 -0.97
N TYR A 147 13.04 2.88 -0.72
CA TYR A 147 12.62 4.06 0.05
C TYR A 147 13.07 4.01 1.51
N PHE A 148 13.19 2.82 2.09
CA PHE A 148 13.76 2.65 3.43
C PHE A 148 15.22 3.14 3.48
N LEU A 149 16.06 2.73 2.53
CA LEU A 149 17.45 3.20 2.47
C LEU A 149 17.55 4.68 2.10
N ASP A 150 16.71 5.15 1.18
CA ASP A 150 16.72 6.57 0.79
C ASP A 150 16.34 7.48 1.96
N THR A 151 15.29 7.15 2.72
CA THR A 151 14.92 7.91 3.91
C THR A 151 15.96 7.85 5.01
N SER A 152 16.61 6.70 5.23
CA SER A 152 17.72 6.55 6.18
C SER A 152 18.91 7.43 5.79
N MET A 153 19.26 7.47 4.50
CA MET A 153 20.32 8.35 3.98
C MET A 153 19.94 9.84 4.14
N GLN A 154 18.70 10.21 3.90
CA GLN A 154 18.26 11.60 4.12
C GLN A 154 18.36 11.99 5.60
N LYS A 155 18.10 11.07 6.52
CA LYS A 155 18.29 11.29 7.97
C LYS A 155 19.76 11.56 8.31
N VAL A 156 20.73 10.85 7.70
CA VAL A 156 22.17 11.14 7.86
C VAL A 156 22.50 12.55 7.39
N LYS A 157 21.97 12.98 6.24
CA LYS A 157 22.19 14.34 5.73
C LYS A 157 21.62 15.43 6.65
N ALA A 158 20.57 15.12 7.39
CA ALA A 158 19.97 16.04 8.35
C ALA A 158 20.65 15.99 9.74
N ASP A 159 21.18 14.82 10.13
CA ASP A 159 21.80 14.58 11.44
C ASP A 159 22.84 13.45 11.35
N ASP A 160 24.13 13.78 11.51
CA ASP A 160 25.23 12.81 11.46
C ASP A 160 25.13 11.70 12.52
N ASN A 161 24.38 11.91 13.60
CA ASN A 161 24.16 10.88 14.62
C ASN A 161 23.38 9.67 14.07
N HIS A 162 22.71 9.79 12.92
CA HIS A 162 22.05 8.67 12.26
C HIS A 162 22.98 7.77 11.45
N THR A 163 24.26 8.10 11.32
CA THR A 163 25.21 7.39 10.44
C THR A 163 25.34 5.91 10.78
N ASP A 164 25.51 5.55 12.05
CA ASP A 164 25.64 4.15 12.46
C ASP A 164 24.35 3.36 12.19
N GLN A 165 23.20 3.99 12.40
CA GLN A 165 21.91 3.38 12.08
C GLN A 165 21.75 3.17 10.58
N PHE A 166 22.22 4.10 9.75
CA PHE A 166 22.19 3.93 8.29
C PHE A 166 23.02 2.72 7.84
N PHE A 167 24.19 2.51 8.41
CA PHE A 167 24.99 1.32 8.09
C PHE A 167 24.26 0.03 8.46
N GLN A 168 23.59 0.01 9.61
CA GLN A 168 22.78 -1.14 10.01
C GLN A 168 21.57 -1.34 9.06
N ASP A 169 20.88 -0.27 8.70
CA ASP A 169 19.76 -0.30 7.76
C ASP A 169 20.20 -0.83 6.38
N TYR A 170 21.39 -0.41 5.92
CA TYR A 170 21.99 -0.89 4.68
C TYR A 170 22.29 -2.40 4.72
N ILE A 171 22.88 -2.87 5.81
CA ILE A 171 23.19 -4.30 6.02
C ILE A 171 21.90 -5.12 6.00
N ASP A 172 20.90 -4.68 6.76
CA ASP A 172 19.62 -5.37 6.87
C ASP A 172 18.87 -5.41 5.52
N ALA A 173 18.76 -4.27 4.84
CA ALA A 173 18.09 -4.19 3.54
C ALA A 173 18.80 -5.02 2.47
N SER A 174 20.14 -5.02 2.45
CA SER A 174 20.93 -5.84 1.52
C SER A 174 20.68 -7.32 1.75
N LYS A 175 20.66 -7.76 3.02
CA LYS A 175 20.32 -9.14 3.37
C LYS A 175 18.91 -9.52 2.92
N TYR A 176 17.92 -8.66 3.15
CA TYR A 176 16.54 -8.92 2.74
C TYR A 176 16.38 -8.99 1.22
N ALA A 177 17.10 -8.12 0.49
CA ALA A 177 17.13 -8.17 -0.98
C ALA A 177 17.76 -9.47 -1.50
N ASP A 178 18.85 -9.92 -0.90
CA ASP A 178 19.52 -11.18 -1.25
C ASP A 178 18.62 -12.39 -0.96
N ASP A 179 17.95 -12.40 0.19
CA ASP A 179 16.99 -13.45 0.57
C ASP A 179 15.80 -13.51 -0.44
N ALA A 180 15.29 -12.36 -0.86
CA ALA A 180 14.23 -12.26 -1.87
C ALA A 180 14.69 -12.82 -3.22
N LEU A 181 15.87 -12.45 -3.68
CA LEU A 181 16.47 -12.94 -4.94
C LEU A 181 16.72 -14.45 -4.91
N ALA A 182 17.21 -14.98 -3.80
CA ALA A 182 17.42 -16.41 -3.61
C ALA A 182 16.10 -17.20 -3.66
N ALA A 183 15.02 -16.66 -3.08
CA ALA A 183 13.70 -17.27 -3.12
C ALA A 183 13.12 -17.28 -4.55
N GLU A 184 13.20 -16.20 -5.31
CA GLU A 184 12.75 -16.12 -6.71
C GLU A 184 13.52 -17.09 -7.61
N THR A 185 14.84 -17.21 -7.44
CA THR A 185 15.68 -18.14 -8.19
C THR A 185 15.29 -19.60 -7.92
N LYS A 186 14.96 -19.93 -6.66
CA LYS A 186 14.52 -21.27 -6.25
C LYS A 186 13.16 -21.62 -6.85
N GLU A 187 12.23 -20.67 -6.88
CA GLU A 187 10.91 -20.82 -7.48
C GLU A 187 11.02 -21.03 -9.01
N ALA A 188 11.84 -20.22 -9.68
CA ALA A 188 12.07 -20.36 -11.12
C ALA A 188 12.68 -21.72 -11.49
N LYS A 189 13.65 -22.23 -10.71
CA LYS A 189 14.22 -23.57 -10.91
C LYS A 189 13.18 -24.68 -10.70
N LYS A 190 12.30 -24.55 -9.70
CA LYS A 190 11.23 -25.49 -9.44
C LYS A 190 10.21 -25.53 -10.58
N ALA A 191 9.81 -24.37 -11.11
CA ALA A 191 8.91 -24.29 -12.26
C ALA A 191 9.49 -24.93 -13.52
N ASN A 192 10.79 -24.74 -13.79
CA ASN A 192 11.49 -25.35 -14.93
C ASN A 192 11.63 -26.90 -14.81
N LEU A 193 11.62 -27.45 -13.60
CA LEU A 193 11.66 -28.89 -13.37
C LEU A 193 10.29 -29.58 -13.52
N GLN A 194 9.20 -28.80 -13.53
CA GLN A 194 7.81 -29.27 -13.68
C GLN A 194 7.27 -29.12 -15.11
N ALA A 195 8.01 -28.41 -15.97
CA ALA A 195 7.68 -28.21 -17.39
C ALA A 195 8.33 -29.27 -18.25
#